data_bd26555d948b6ddf057d73496bb54c16
#
_entry.id   bd26555d948b6ddf057d73496bb54c16
#
_cell.length_a   1.000
_cell.length_b   1.000
_cell.length_c   1.000
_cell.angle_alpha   90.00
_cell.angle_beta   90.00
_cell.angle_gamma   90.00
#
_symmetry.space_group_name_H-M   'P 1'
#
loop_
_entity.id
_entity.type
_entity.pdbx_description
1 polymer ?
#
loop_
_entity_poly.entity_id
_entity_poly.type
_entity_poly.pdbx_seq_one_letter_code
_entity_poly.pdbx_strand_id
1 'polypeptide(L)'
;YGAFLREFRPDYTPKESGLDRFVAYDKPDFVGRAAALADRAAEPAKRLVPLIVDTDVDVVGYESILRNGEAIGQVTSGGYAHWAGKSMAMGYVRADLAKDGAAFEIDIFEKRRPARIHTTPLFDANGGRQRS
;
A
#
# COMPACT_ATOMS: atom_id res chain seq x y z
N TYR A 1 1.91 -9.05 3.65
CA TYR A 1 3.02 -8.50 4.46
C TYR A 1 3.94 -7.69 3.56
N GLY A 2 4.30 -6.46 3.96
CA GLY A 2 5.24 -5.63 3.22
C GLY A 2 6.70 -6.06 3.44
N ALA A 3 7.55 -5.76 2.45
CA ALA A 3 8.97 -6.05 2.48
C ALA A 3 9.78 -4.77 2.75
N PHE A 4 10.87 -4.89 3.51
CA PHE A 4 11.71 -3.76 3.89
C PHE A 4 12.31 -3.01 2.68
N LEU A 5 12.67 -3.74 1.61
CA LEU A 5 13.27 -3.13 0.42
C LEU A 5 12.24 -2.59 -0.59
N ARG A 6 10.95 -2.79 -0.36
CA ARG A 6 9.89 -2.39 -1.28
C ARG A 6 8.88 -1.45 -0.63
N GLU A 7 8.08 -1.95 0.30
CA GLU A 7 7.03 -1.18 0.98
C GLU A 7 7.59 -0.28 2.08
N PHE A 8 8.58 -0.75 2.84
CA PHE A 8 9.05 -0.06 4.05
C PHE A 8 10.44 0.54 3.87
N ARG A 9 10.64 1.22 2.75
CA ARG A 9 11.91 1.93 2.47
C ARG A 9 12.03 3.19 3.32
N PRO A 10 13.27 3.66 3.59
CA PRO A 10 13.51 4.91 4.31
C PRO A 10 12.91 6.17 3.66
N ASP A 11 12.54 6.08 2.38
CA ASP A 11 11.90 7.19 1.63
C ASP A 11 10.46 7.46 2.07
N TYR A 12 9.85 6.54 2.83
CA TYR A 12 8.47 6.63 3.29
C TYR A 12 8.41 6.76 4.79
N THR A 13 7.53 7.63 5.27
CA THR A 13 7.31 7.80 6.70
C THR A 13 6.49 6.64 7.28
N PRO A 14 6.54 6.41 8.61
CA PRO A 14 5.67 5.45 9.26
C PRO A 14 4.18 5.70 8.98
N LYS A 15 3.77 6.97 8.88
CA LYS A 15 2.38 7.35 8.60
C LYS A 15 1.97 7.00 7.17
N GLU A 16 2.82 7.23 6.19
CA GLU A 16 2.59 6.85 4.79
C GLU A 16 2.49 5.33 4.62
N SER A 17 3.30 4.58 5.36
CA SER A 17 3.37 3.11 5.31
C SER A 17 2.30 2.41 6.17
N GLY A 18 1.50 3.17 6.97
CA GLY A 18 0.54 2.60 7.91
C GLY A 18 1.17 1.90 9.12
N LEU A 19 2.44 2.24 9.42
CA LEU A 19 3.21 1.71 10.55
C LEU A 19 3.26 2.66 11.75
N ASP A 20 2.61 3.81 11.68
CA ASP A 20 2.54 4.82 12.74
C ASP A 20 2.02 4.26 14.08
N ARG A 21 1.15 3.25 14.04
CA ARG A 21 0.67 2.53 15.23
C ARG A 21 1.77 1.83 16.03
N PHE A 22 2.94 1.60 15.44
CA PHE A 22 4.10 1.00 16.12
C PHE A 22 5.08 2.04 16.67
N VAL A 23 4.83 3.33 16.46
CA VAL A 23 5.65 4.41 17.00
C VAL A 23 5.13 4.80 18.38
N ALA A 24 5.96 4.62 19.41
CA ALA A 24 5.63 4.98 20.78
C ALA A 24 5.78 6.51 21.00
N TYR A 25 4.81 7.28 20.51
CA TYR A 25 4.83 8.76 20.56
C TYR A 25 4.83 9.36 21.96
N ASP A 26 4.32 8.65 22.93
CA ASP A 26 4.23 8.99 24.35
C ASP A 26 5.52 8.69 25.12
N LYS A 27 6.48 7.97 24.52
CA LYS A 27 7.79 7.75 25.14
C LYS A 27 8.52 9.09 25.33
N PRO A 28 9.13 9.34 26.52
CA PRO A 28 9.70 10.64 26.88
C PRO A 28 10.76 11.13 25.88
N ASP A 29 11.64 10.22 25.43
CA ASP A 29 12.69 10.54 24.46
C ASP A 29 13.10 9.32 23.63
N PHE A 30 13.44 9.56 22.37
CA PHE A 30 14.08 8.61 21.44
C PHE A 30 14.66 9.37 20.24
N VAL A 31 15.64 8.76 19.57
CA VAL A 31 16.25 9.35 18.36
C VAL A 31 15.17 9.52 17.28
N GLY A 32 15.01 10.75 16.78
CA GLY A 32 13.99 11.10 15.77
C GLY A 32 12.61 11.45 16.32
N ARG A 33 12.43 11.58 17.64
CA ARG A 33 11.12 11.90 18.25
C ARG A 33 10.48 13.17 17.67
N ALA A 34 11.26 14.23 17.51
CA ALA A 34 10.75 15.50 16.95
C ALA A 34 10.22 15.31 15.51
N ALA A 35 10.95 14.58 14.67
CA ALA A 35 10.54 14.27 13.31
C ALA A 35 9.30 13.37 13.28
N ALA A 36 9.22 12.36 14.17
CA ALA A 36 8.06 11.48 14.27
C ALA A 36 6.79 12.24 14.70
N LEU A 37 6.90 13.19 15.63
CA LEU A 37 5.77 14.04 16.04
C LEU A 37 5.33 14.98 14.93
N ALA A 38 6.26 15.54 14.17
CA ALA A 38 5.96 16.38 13.01
C ALA A 38 5.25 15.56 11.91
N ASP A 39 5.73 14.35 11.60
CA ASP A 39 5.08 13.43 10.65
C ASP A 39 3.66 13.06 11.11
N ARG A 40 3.49 12.77 12.41
CA ARG A 40 2.16 12.49 12.98
C ARG A 40 1.18 13.64 12.78
N ALA A 41 1.62 14.88 12.93
CA ALA A 41 0.79 16.07 12.81
C ALA A 41 0.48 16.45 11.34
N ALA A 42 1.37 16.11 10.42
CA ALA A 42 1.22 16.44 9.00
C ALA A 42 0.23 15.50 8.29
N GLU A 43 -0.41 15.97 7.23
CA GLU A 43 -1.11 15.08 6.30
C GLU A 43 -0.08 14.35 5.42
N PRO A 44 -0.17 13.01 5.28
CA PRO A 44 0.76 12.28 4.46
C PRO A 44 0.57 12.61 2.98
N ALA A 45 1.66 12.71 2.22
CA ALA A 45 1.57 12.94 0.77
C ALA A 45 1.10 11.68 0.03
N LYS A 46 1.48 10.51 0.54
CA LYS A 46 1.18 9.20 -0.06
C LYS A 46 0.63 8.24 1.00
N ARG A 47 0.00 7.18 0.53
CA ARG A 47 -0.40 6.04 1.38
C ARG A 47 -0.11 4.74 0.68
N LEU A 48 0.44 3.81 1.44
CA LEU A 48 0.53 2.41 1.03
C LEU A 48 -0.85 1.77 1.07
N VAL A 49 -1.27 1.20 -0.05
CA VAL A 49 -2.58 0.58 -0.20
C VAL A 49 -2.48 -0.79 -0.86
N PRO A 50 -3.30 -1.75 -0.45
CA PRO A 50 -3.51 -2.99 -1.19
C PRO A 50 -4.50 -2.77 -2.32
N LEU A 51 -4.25 -3.40 -3.46
CA LEU A 51 -5.04 -3.32 -4.68
C LEU A 51 -5.41 -4.74 -5.14
N ILE A 52 -6.65 -4.93 -5.57
CA ILE A 52 -7.04 -6.06 -6.40
C ILE A 52 -6.90 -5.60 -7.85
N VAL A 53 -6.25 -6.41 -8.67
CA VAL A 53 -5.94 -6.09 -10.07
C VAL A 53 -6.67 -7.10 -10.97
N ASP A 54 -7.41 -6.58 -11.94
CA ASP A 54 -8.05 -7.42 -12.95
C ASP A 54 -7.06 -7.65 -14.10
N THR A 55 -6.31 -8.73 -14.01
CA THR A 55 -5.23 -9.05 -14.93
C THR A 55 -5.03 -10.56 -15.09
N ASP A 56 -4.62 -10.95 -16.28
CA ASP A 56 -4.21 -12.30 -16.67
C ASP A 56 -2.68 -12.50 -16.65
N VAL A 57 -1.93 -11.45 -16.28
CA VAL A 57 -0.47 -11.47 -16.18
C VAL A 57 -0.02 -11.07 -14.77
N ASP A 58 1.20 -11.43 -14.40
CA ASP A 58 1.73 -11.11 -13.09
C ASP A 58 2.00 -9.62 -12.92
N VAL A 59 1.68 -9.12 -11.73
CA VAL A 59 2.10 -7.81 -11.23
C VAL A 59 3.41 -8.01 -10.50
N VAL A 60 4.47 -7.35 -10.94
CA VAL A 60 5.84 -7.63 -10.44
C VAL A 60 6.31 -6.57 -9.43
N GLY A 61 6.00 -5.31 -9.71
CA GLY A 61 6.44 -4.14 -8.97
C GLY A 61 7.04 -3.10 -9.91
N TYR A 62 6.96 -1.85 -9.48
CA TYR A 62 7.38 -0.64 -10.22
C TYR A 62 6.45 -0.21 -11.36
N GLU A 63 5.37 -0.93 -11.62
CA GLU A 63 4.32 -0.51 -12.55
C GLU A 63 3.68 0.79 -12.08
N SER A 64 3.32 1.67 -13.03
CA SER A 64 2.63 2.91 -12.73
C SER A 64 1.17 2.67 -12.36
N ILE A 65 0.71 3.29 -11.29
CA ILE A 65 -0.71 3.37 -10.94
C ILE A 65 -1.26 4.67 -11.54
N LEU A 66 -2.30 4.53 -12.35
CA LEU A 66 -2.86 5.61 -13.13
C LEU A 66 -4.31 5.93 -12.69
N ARG A 67 -4.68 7.20 -12.78
CA ARG A 67 -6.06 7.64 -12.71
C ARG A 67 -6.32 8.68 -13.80
N ASN A 68 -7.30 8.40 -14.65
CA ASN A 68 -7.63 9.26 -15.81
C ASN A 68 -6.41 9.53 -16.71
N GLY A 69 -5.51 8.54 -16.84
CA GLY A 69 -4.30 8.65 -17.64
C GLY A 69 -3.11 9.33 -16.97
N GLU A 70 -3.28 9.90 -15.77
CA GLU A 70 -2.22 10.53 -14.98
C GLU A 70 -1.61 9.50 -14.00
N ALA A 71 -0.28 9.47 -13.90
CA ALA A 71 0.42 8.66 -12.91
C ALA A 71 0.27 9.27 -11.52
N ILE A 72 -0.41 8.55 -10.62
CA ILE A 72 -0.72 8.99 -9.25
C ILE A 72 -0.01 8.15 -8.18
N GLY A 73 0.74 7.15 -8.59
CA GLY A 73 1.44 6.25 -7.69
C GLY A 73 2.23 5.18 -8.42
N GLN A 74 2.78 4.27 -7.63
CA GLN A 74 3.60 3.17 -8.13
C GLN A 74 3.34 1.91 -7.31
N VAL A 75 3.32 0.77 -8.00
CA VAL A 75 3.30 -0.57 -7.39
C VAL A 75 4.64 -0.86 -6.73
N THR A 76 4.63 -1.36 -5.53
CA THR A 76 5.83 -1.80 -4.81
C THR A 76 6.05 -3.30 -4.98
N SER A 77 4.99 -4.08 -4.91
CA SER A 77 5.01 -5.53 -5.09
C SER A 77 3.67 -6.04 -5.58
N GLY A 78 3.68 -7.20 -6.20
CA GLY A 78 2.46 -7.87 -6.64
C GLY A 78 2.59 -9.38 -6.60
N GLY A 79 1.48 -10.04 -6.86
CA GLY A 79 1.43 -11.49 -6.94
C GLY A 79 0.00 -12.02 -7.03
N TYR A 80 -0.12 -13.27 -7.39
CA TYR A 80 -1.40 -13.95 -7.43
C TYR A 80 -1.73 -14.58 -6.08
N ALA A 81 -2.82 -14.15 -5.50
CA ALA A 81 -3.36 -14.70 -4.26
C ALA A 81 -4.14 -15.99 -4.56
N HIS A 82 -3.46 -17.12 -4.65
CA HIS A 82 -4.04 -18.42 -5.04
C HIS A 82 -5.26 -18.81 -4.24
N TRP A 83 -5.25 -18.55 -2.93
CA TRP A 83 -6.37 -18.87 -2.06
C TRP A 83 -7.63 -18.03 -2.34
N ALA A 84 -7.46 -16.79 -2.76
CA ALA A 84 -8.56 -15.88 -3.09
C ALA A 84 -8.90 -15.88 -4.58
N GLY A 85 -8.09 -16.53 -5.43
CA GLY A 85 -8.26 -16.57 -6.87
C GLY A 85 -8.13 -15.19 -7.53
N LYS A 86 -7.27 -14.30 -7.01
CA LYS A 86 -7.15 -12.91 -7.48
C LYS A 86 -5.72 -12.44 -7.56
N SER A 87 -5.41 -11.63 -8.56
CA SER A 87 -4.17 -10.87 -8.60
C SER A 87 -4.24 -9.67 -7.65
N MET A 88 -3.17 -9.46 -6.90
CA MET A 88 -3.04 -8.38 -5.94
C MET A 88 -1.77 -7.59 -6.17
N ALA A 89 -1.80 -6.32 -5.78
CA ALA A 89 -0.64 -5.46 -5.69
C ALA A 89 -0.62 -4.71 -4.36
N MET A 90 0.56 -4.32 -3.93
CA MET A 90 0.78 -3.27 -2.94
C MET A 90 1.36 -2.07 -3.67
N GLY A 91 0.98 -0.86 -3.30
CA GLY A 91 1.53 0.33 -3.94
C GLY A 91 1.28 1.60 -3.15
N TYR A 92 2.10 2.61 -3.40
CA TYR A 92 1.87 3.94 -2.88
C TYR A 92 1.06 4.75 -3.87
N VAL A 93 0.00 5.37 -3.38
CA VAL A 93 -0.83 6.32 -4.14
C VAL A 93 -0.90 7.64 -3.39
N ARG A 94 -1.30 8.71 -4.08
CA ARG A 94 -1.60 10.00 -3.42
C ARG A 94 -2.60 9.77 -2.29
N ALA A 95 -2.35 10.38 -1.14
CA ALA A 95 -3.14 10.13 0.07
C ALA A 95 -4.62 10.54 -0.06
N ASP A 96 -4.91 11.63 -0.79
CA ASP A 96 -6.28 12.11 -1.05
C ASP A 96 -7.13 11.11 -1.86
N LEU A 97 -6.48 10.21 -2.60
CA LEU A 97 -7.11 9.18 -3.43
C LEU A 97 -7.18 7.81 -2.74
N ALA A 98 -6.53 7.63 -1.59
CA ALA A 98 -6.35 6.35 -0.90
C ALA A 98 -7.61 5.93 -0.10
N LYS A 99 -8.75 5.76 -0.80
CA LYS A 99 -10.03 5.34 -0.20
C LYS A 99 -10.38 3.93 -0.63
N ASP A 100 -10.94 3.13 0.28
CA ASP A 100 -11.41 1.78 -0.04
C ASP A 100 -12.38 1.80 -1.22
N GLY A 101 -12.23 0.84 -2.13
CA GLY A 101 -13.02 0.78 -3.36
C GLY A 101 -12.64 1.76 -4.46
N ALA A 102 -11.70 2.70 -4.22
CA ALA A 102 -11.26 3.64 -5.26
C ALA A 102 -10.67 2.90 -6.46
N ALA A 103 -11.10 3.29 -7.66
CA ALA A 103 -10.71 2.66 -8.92
C ALA A 103 -9.52 3.37 -9.57
N PHE A 104 -8.62 2.56 -10.10
CA PHE A 104 -7.39 2.95 -10.79
C PHE A 104 -7.14 2.02 -11.98
N GLU A 105 -6.09 2.31 -12.72
CA GLU A 105 -5.50 1.42 -13.70
C GLU A 105 -4.03 1.18 -13.34
N ILE A 106 -3.52 0.00 -13.61
CA ILE A 106 -2.09 -0.31 -13.52
C ILE A 106 -1.59 -0.60 -14.93
N ASP A 107 -0.51 0.06 -15.31
CA ASP A 107 0.14 -0.17 -16.60
C ASP A 107 1.09 -1.36 -16.50
N ILE A 108 0.66 -2.50 -17.03
CA ILE A 108 1.43 -3.74 -17.06
C ILE A 108 1.72 -4.10 -18.50
N PHE A 109 3.00 -4.05 -18.90
CA PHE A 109 3.45 -4.31 -20.27
C PHE A 109 2.68 -3.46 -21.31
N GLU A 110 2.62 -2.14 -21.08
CA GLU A 110 1.94 -1.17 -21.96
C GLU A 110 0.41 -1.41 -22.12
N LYS A 111 -0.16 -2.22 -21.23
CA LYS A 111 -1.61 -2.44 -21.15
C LYS A 111 -2.15 -1.98 -19.82
N ARG A 112 -3.15 -1.12 -19.86
CA ARG A 112 -3.84 -0.65 -18.68
C ARG A 112 -4.79 -1.72 -18.16
N ARG A 113 -4.59 -2.14 -16.92
CA ARG A 113 -5.39 -3.15 -16.23
C ARG A 113 -6.20 -2.49 -15.13
N PRO A 114 -7.50 -2.72 -15.05
CA PRO A 114 -8.33 -2.18 -13.96
C PRO A 114 -7.82 -2.67 -12.61
N ALA A 115 -7.78 -1.74 -11.65
CA ALA A 115 -7.41 -2.05 -10.28
C ALA A 115 -8.30 -1.26 -9.31
N ARG A 116 -8.46 -1.77 -8.08
CA ARG A 116 -9.20 -1.05 -7.03
C ARG A 116 -8.57 -1.29 -5.68
N ILE A 117 -8.60 -0.29 -4.83
CA ILE A 117 -8.18 -0.44 -3.44
C ILE A 117 -9.12 -1.40 -2.73
N HIS A 118 -8.54 -2.32 -1.96
CA HIS A 118 -9.26 -3.27 -1.13
C HIS A 118 -8.54 -3.44 0.21
N THR A 119 -8.97 -2.70 1.20
CA THR A 119 -8.29 -2.59 2.50
C THR A 119 -8.49 -3.79 3.41
N THR A 120 -9.56 -4.56 3.22
CA THR A 120 -9.79 -5.78 4.00
C THR A 120 -8.91 -6.91 3.46
N PRO A 121 -8.14 -7.62 4.30
CA PRO A 121 -7.38 -8.79 3.85
C PRO A 121 -8.28 -9.83 3.19
N LEU A 122 -7.90 -10.35 2.01
CA LEU A 122 -8.68 -11.33 1.25
C LEU A 122 -8.76 -12.70 1.94
N PHE A 123 -7.85 -12.97 2.85
CA PHE A 123 -7.77 -14.22 3.57
C PHE A 123 -7.60 -13.99 5.07
N ASP A 124 -8.38 -14.68 5.88
CA ASP A 124 -8.32 -14.68 7.34
C ASP A 124 -8.19 -13.28 7.95
N ALA A 125 -9.06 -12.36 7.55
CA ALA A 125 -9.04 -10.94 7.91
C ALA A 125 -8.93 -10.71 9.44
N ASN A 126 -9.48 -11.62 10.23
CA ASN A 126 -9.48 -11.55 11.70
C ASN A 126 -8.40 -12.41 12.35
N GLY A 127 -7.54 -13.07 11.57
CA GLY A 127 -6.49 -13.94 12.08
C GLY A 127 -7.00 -15.15 12.88
N GLY A 128 -8.21 -15.64 12.57
CA GLY A 128 -8.85 -16.73 13.29
C GLY A 128 -8.08 -18.04 13.19
N ARG A 129 -7.51 -18.33 12.01
CA ARG A 129 -6.71 -19.54 11.77
C ARG A 129 -5.37 -19.56 12.50
N GLN A 130 -4.80 -18.39 12.78
CA GLN A 130 -3.55 -18.30 13.54
C GLN A 130 -3.76 -18.49 15.05
N ARG A 131 -5.00 -18.39 15.50
CA ARG A 131 -5.39 -18.46 16.91
C ARG A 131 -6.15 -19.71 17.29
N SER A 132 -6.37 -20.61 16.34
CA SER A 132 -7.01 -21.91 16.54
C SER A 132 -5.99 -23.02 16.81
#